data_5c4ab0a76a94a547f2ea9645cd24e98f
#
_entry.id   5c4ab0a76a94a547f2ea9645cd24e98f
#
_cell.length_a   1.000
_cell.length_b   1.000
_cell.length_c   1.000
_cell.angle_alpha   90.00
_cell.angle_beta   90.00
_cell.angle_gamma   90.00
#
_symmetry.space_group_name_H-M   'P 1'
#
loop_
_entity.id
_entity.type
_entity.pdbx_description
1 polymer ?
#
loop_
_entity_poly.entity_id
_entity_poly.type
_entity_poly.pdbx_seq_one_letter_code
_entity_poly.pdbx_strand_id
1 'polypeptide(L)'
;MNENPIILLIEDDTDLIAAMKIILETKNYKVITAFDPDEGNEKLRQERPDLIILDVMFGSKGESKGFDFAQKIRLNKQFAEIPILMLTAINAAKPFFNFSPDTDGEYLPVDYFLDKPVQSEELLHKVEYLLKQKTSKWRNWPQKEK
;
A
#
# COMPACT_ATOMS: atom_id res chain seq x y z
N MET A 1 6.57 -19.16 10.01
CA MET A 1 6.21 -17.91 10.57
C MET A 1 7.23 -16.85 10.31
N ASN A 2 6.77 -15.70 9.95
CA ASN A 2 7.65 -14.63 9.57
C ASN A 2 7.99 -13.79 10.78
N GLU A 3 9.23 -13.86 11.22
CA GLU A 3 9.63 -13.09 12.37
C GLU A 3 9.73 -11.61 12.05
N ASN A 4 10.10 -11.29 10.81
CA ASN A 4 10.26 -9.92 10.39
C ASN A 4 9.42 -9.68 9.17
N PRO A 5 8.20 -9.20 9.36
CA PRO A 5 7.35 -8.95 8.21
C PRO A 5 8.03 -8.01 7.21
N ILE A 6 7.81 -8.28 5.95
CA ILE A 6 8.41 -7.53 4.87
C ILE A 6 7.39 -6.51 4.36
N ILE A 7 7.80 -5.25 4.32
CA ILE A 7 6.95 -4.17 3.85
C ILE A 7 7.57 -3.59 2.59
N LEU A 8 6.79 -3.56 1.52
CA LEU A 8 7.22 -2.92 0.29
C LEU A 8 6.66 -1.51 0.26
N LEU A 9 7.55 -0.53 0.20
CA LEU A 9 7.19 0.88 0.21
C LEU A 9 7.43 1.46 -1.17
N ILE A 10 6.37 1.87 -1.85
CA ILE A 10 6.46 2.42 -3.19
C ILE A 10 6.13 3.91 -3.12
N GLU A 11 7.16 4.72 -3.28
CA GLU A 11 7.08 6.16 -3.06
C GLU A 11 8.26 6.80 -3.78
N ASP A 12 8.04 7.95 -4.42
CA ASP A 12 9.13 8.60 -5.14
C ASP A 12 9.79 9.73 -4.37
N ASP A 13 9.27 10.11 -3.22
CA ASP A 13 9.88 11.13 -2.37
C ASP A 13 10.94 10.45 -1.51
N THR A 14 12.21 10.70 -1.84
CA THR A 14 13.30 10.02 -1.15
C THR A 14 13.40 10.37 0.31
N ASP A 15 13.07 11.61 0.67
CA ASP A 15 13.09 12.00 2.08
C ASP A 15 12.02 11.27 2.87
N LEU A 16 10.86 11.12 2.28
CA LEU A 16 9.78 10.41 2.94
C LEU A 16 10.11 8.93 3.06
N ILE A 17 10.71 8.36 2.02
CA ILE A 17 11.14 6.97 2.09
C ILE A 17 12.08 6.77 3.26
N ALA A 18 13.07 7.63 3.38
CA ALA A 18 14.05 7.48 4.45
C ALA A 18 13.39 7.58 5.83
N ALA A 19 12.49 8.53 5.99
CA ALA A 19 11.82 8.70 7.27
C ALA A 19 10.95 7.51 7.61
N MET A 20 10.18 7.04 6.65
CA MET A 20 9.28 5.93 6.92
C MET A 20 10.05 4.63 7.19
N LYS A 21 11.15 4.45 6.47
CA LYS A 21 11.96 3.27 6.67
C LYS A 21 12.49 3.21 8.10
N ILE A 22 12.99 4.35 8.60
CA ILE A 22 13.48 4.41 9.97
C ILE A 22 12.37 4.06 10.95
N ILE A 23 11.19 4.64 10.76
CA ILE A 23 10.07 4.39 11.66
C ILE A 23 9.69 2.91 11.66
N LEU A 24 9.57 2.34 10.48
CA LEU A 24 9.14 0.95 10.39
C LEU A 24 10.17 0.00 10.94
N GLU A 25 11.43 0.31 10.76
CA GLU A 25 12.48 -0.57 11.26
C GLU A 25 12.57 -0.58 12.77
N THR A 26 11.99 0.42 13.44
CA THR A 26 11.96 0.37 14.91
C THR A 26 11.12 -0.79 15.41
N LYS A 27 10.24 -1.32 14.58
CA LYS A 27 9.42 -2.47 14.96
C LYS A 27 9.90 -3.75 14.29
N ASN A 28 11.12 -3.74 13.81
CA ASN A 28 11.75 -4.91 13.22
C ASN A 28 11.10 -5.36 11.93
N TYR A 29 10.41 -4.46 11.24
CA TYR A 29 9.93 -4.76 9.90
C TYR A 29 11.08 -4.62 8.93
N LYS A 30 11.11 -5.49 7.94
CA LYS A 30 12.07 -5.37 6.86
C LYS A 30 11.44 -4.54 5.75
N VAL A 31 12.09 -3.45 5.39
CA VAL A 31 11.52 -2.50 4.43
C VAL A 31 12.25 -2.59 3.11
N ILE A 32 11.50 -2.84 2.05
CA ILE A 32 12.00 -2.85 0.69
C ILE A 32 11.38 -1.66 0.00
N THR A 33 12.14 -0.92 -0.76
CA THR A 33 11.65 0.32 -1.36
C THR A 33 11.65 0.25 -2.88
N ALA A 34 10.74 1.00 -3.47
CA ALA A 34 10.66 1.15 -4.91
C ALA A 34 10.24 2.57 -5.21
N PHE A 35 10.78 3.15 -6.27
CA PHE A 35 10.50 4.54 -6.61
C PHE A 35 9.26 4.70 -7.48
N ASP A 36 8.82 3.65 -8.12
CA ASP A 36 7.66 3.74 -8.99
C ASP A 36 7.00 2.38 -9.08
N PRO A 37 5.82 2.32 -9.69
CA PRO A 37 5.10 1.05 -9.78
C PRO A 37 5.84 -0.04 -10.57
N ASP A 38 6.63 0.33 -11.56
CA ASP A 38 7.35 -0.68 -12.32
C ASP A 38 8.38 -1.37 -11.45
N GLU A 39 9.14 -0.59 -10.70
CA GLU A 39 10.10 -1.16 -9.76
C GLU A 39 9.35 -1.92 -8.66
N GLY A 40 8.21 -1.39 -8.23
CA GLY A 40 7.39 -2.06 -7.25
C GLY A 40 6.97 -3.44 -7.70
N ASN A 41 6.61 -3.56 -8.96
CA ASN A 41 6.21 -4.85 -9.53
C ASN A 41 7.34 -5.86 -9.46
N GLU A 42 8.54 -5.42 -9.77
CA GLU A 42 9.70 -6.30 -9.69
C GLU A 42 9.95 -6.76 -8.27
N LYS A 43 9.93 -5.81 -7.34
CA LYS A 43 10.17 -6.15 -5.94
C LYS A 43 9.08 -7.06 -5.39
N LEU A 44 7.86 -6.84 -5.84
CA LEU A 44 6.73 -7.66 -5.41
C LEU A 44 6.99 -9.12 -5.74
N ARG A 45 7.44 -9.39 -6.94
CA ARG A 45 7.71 -10.75 -7.36
C ARG A 45 8.91 -11.35 -6.66
N GLN A 46 9.93 -10.54 -6.43
CA GLN A 46 11.16 -11.03 -5.83
C GLN A 46 11.02 -11.28 -4.33
N GLU A 47 10.34 -10.38 -3.64
CA GLU A 47 10.39 -10.38 -2.18
C GLU A 47 9.13 -10.90 -1.52
N ARG A 48 8.00 -10.89 -2.20
CA ARG A 48 6.73 -11.35 -1.67
C ARG A 48 6.43 -10.71 -0.32
N PRO A 49 6.18 -9.40 -0.33
CA PRO A 49 5.99 -8.67 0.92
C PRO A 49 4.71 -9.08 1.63
N ASP A 50 4.67 -8.78 2.91
CA ASP A 50 3.51 -9.01 3.73
C ASP A 50 2.54 -7.84 3.72
N LEU A 51 3.01 -6.67 3.29
CA LEU A 51 2.21 -5.47 3.24
C LEU A 51 2.84 -4.51 2.24
N ILE A 52 1.99 -3.77 1.55
CA ILE A 52 2.45 -2.76 0.59
C ILE A 52 1.99 -1.40 1.07
N ILE A 53 2.90 -0.43 1.12
CA ILE A 53 2.57 0.97 1.34
C ILE A 53 2.80 1.68 0.02
N LEU A 54 1.78 2.36 -0.46
CA LEU A 54 1.77 2.81 -1.85
C LEU A 54 1.26 4.24 -1.94
N ASP A 55 2.09 5.12 -2.51
CA ASP A 55 1.66 6.47 -2.80
C ASP A 55 0.62 6.43 -3.92
N VAL A 56 -0.48 7.14 -3.73
CA VAL A 56 -1.54 7.13 -4.72
C VAL A 56 -1.13 7.91 -5.97
N MET A 57 -0.33 8.95 -5.79
CA MET A 57 -0.01 9.85 -6.88
C MET A 57 1.40 9.64 -7.37
N PHE A 58 1.53 9.08 -8.55
CA PHE A 58 2.81 9.01 -9.24
C PHE A 58 2.65 9.73 -10.55
N GLY A 59 3.75 10.27 -11.03
CA GLY A 59 3.72 10.98 -12.28
C GLY A 59 3.24 12.40 -12.07
N SER A 60 3.18 13.13 -13.14
CA SER A 60 2.74 14.51 -13.09
C SER A 60 1.26 14.58 -13.43
N LYS A 61 0.67 15.74 -13.17
CA LYS A 61 -0.68 16.03 -13.60
C LYS A 61 -1.74 15.17 -12.98
N GLY A 62 -1.47 14.68 -11.77
CA GLY A 62 -2.49 13.99 -11.03
C GLY A 62 -2.85 12.61 -11.55
N GLU A 63 -1.98 12.01 -12.31
CA GLU A 63 -2.21 10.65 -12.74
C GLU A 63 -2.24 9.72 -11.55
N SER A 64 -3.10 8.74 -11.60
CA SER A 64 -3.29 7.84 -10.48
C SER A 64 -2.63 6.49 -10.75
N LYS A 65 -1.33 6.51 -10.98
CA LYS A 65 -0.62 5.27 -11.25
C LYS A 65 -0.59 4.34 -10.06
N GLY A 66 -0.57 4.91 -8.85
CA GLY A 66 -0.60 4.09 -7.67
C GLY A 66 -1.91 3.32 -7.55
N PHE A 67 -3.00 4.00 -7.83
CA PHE A 67 -4.30 3.35 -7.77
C PHE A 67 -4.40 2.22 -8.81
N ASP A 68 -3.90 2.49 -10.02
CA ASP A 68 -3.89 1.47 -11.06
C ASP A 68 -3.06 0.26 -10.65
N PHE A 69 -1.93 0.51 -10.02
CA PHE A 69 -1.07 -0.55 -9.56
C PHE A 69 -1.79 -1.42 -8.53
N ALA A 70 -2.50 -0.77 -7.60
CA ALA A 70 -3.24 -1.51 -6.59
C ALA A 70 -4.31 -2.38 -7.22
N GLN A 71 -4.99 -1.86 -8.23
CA GLN A 71 -6.02 -2.65 -8.89
C GLN A 71 -5.44 -3.90 -9.55
N LYS A 72 -4.27 -3.75 -10.16
CA LYS A 72 -3.63 -4.88 -10.79
C LYS A 72 -3.24 -5.94 -9.77
N ILE A 73 -2.81 -5.51 -8.60
CA ILE A 73 -2.47 -6.45 -7.55
C ILE A 73 -3.70 -7.26 -7.13
N ARG A 74 -4.84 -6.60 -6.98
CA ARG A 74 -6.05 -7.30 -6.57
C ARG A 74 -6.52 -8.30 -7.59
N LEU A 75 -6.19 -8.09 -8.85
CA LEU A 75 -6.58 -9.00 -9.90
C LEU A 75 -5.58 -10.14 -10.12
N ASN A 76 -4.48 -10.11 -9.41
CA ASN A 76 -3.45 -11.14 -9.53
C ASN A 76 -3.57 -12.10 -8.36
N LYS A 77 -3.90 -13.34 -8.63
CA LYS A 77 -4.13 -14.32 -7.58
C LYS A 77 -2.97 -14.49 -6.63
N GLN A 78 -1.76 -14.33 -7.14
CA GLN A 78 -0.57 -14.50 -6.30
C GLN A 78 -0.48 -13.44 -5.22
N PHE A 79 -0.98 -12.24 -5.50
CA PHE A 79 -0.77 -11.10 -4.62
C PHE A 79 -2.07 -10.49 -4.10
N ALA A 80 -3.19 -11.08 -4.46
CA ALA A 80 -4.48 -10.45 -4.18
C ALA A 80 -4.76 -10.28 -2.69
N GLU A 81 -4.10 -11.05 -1.85
CA GLU A 81 -4.36 -10.98 -0.41
C GLU A 81 -3.41 -10.10 0.35
N ILE A 82 -2.42 -9.50 -0.32
CA ILE A 82 -1.49 -8.63 0.37
C ILE A 82 -2.19 -7.33 0.72
N PRO A 83 -2.20 -6.94 2.00
CA PRO A 83 -2.84 -5.67 2.37
C PRO A 83 -2.09 -4.48 1.79
N ILE A 84 -2.83 -3.46 1.41
CA ILE A 84 -2.28 -2.25 0.83
C ILE A 84 -2.71 -1.06 1.66
N LEU A 85 -1.73 -0.30 2.13
CA LEU A 85 -1.94 0.97 2.83
C LEU A 85 -1.58 2.08 1.85
N MET A 86 -2.55 2.91 1.51
CA MET A 86 -2.34 3.92 0.49
C MET A 86 -2.08 5.27 1.11
N LEU A 87 -1.01 5.93 0.68
CA LEU A 87 -0.66 7.26 1.14
C LEU A 87 -1.37 8.29 0.27
N THR A 88 -1.99 9.28 0.91
CA THR A 88 -2.70 10.32 0.18
C THR A 88 -2.28 11.68 0.68
N ALA A 89 -2.24 12.65 -0.22
CA ALA A 89 -2.03 14.04 0.15
C ALA A 89 -3.39 14.70 0.30
N ILE A 90 -3.64 15.24 1.48
CA ILE A 90 -4.98 15.74 1.78
C ILE A 90 -5.48 16.72 0.75
N ASN A 91 -4.62 17.67 0.35
CA ASN A 91 -5.08 18.72 -0.53
C ASN A 91 -5.23 18.28 -1.97
N ALA A 92 -4.55 17.22 -2.35
CA ALA A 92 -4.55 16.79 -3.73
C ALA A 92 -5.51 15.66 -4.01
N ALA A 93 -6.00 15.03 -2.98
CA ALA A 93 -6.70 13.75 -3.14
C ALA A 93 -8.20 13.89 -3.06
N LYS A 94 -8.72 14.97 -3.60
CA LYS A 94 -10.15 15.19 -3.51
C LYS A 94 -11.01 14.04 -4.00
N PRO A 95 -10.70 13.46 -5.14
CA PRO A 95 -11.56 12.35 -5.59
C PRO A 95 -11.60 11.20 -4.60
N PHE A 96 -10.53 11.04 -3.86
CA PHE A 96 -10.45 9.91 -2.93
C PHE A 96 -11.17 10.18 -1.63
N PHE A 97 -11.43 11.44 -1.32
CA PHE A 97 -12.20 11.77 -0.12
C PHE A 97 -13.63 11.30 -0.23
N ASN A 98 -14.10 11.10 -1.42
CA ASN A 98 -15.46 10.64 -1.62
C ASN A 98 -15.61 9.14 -1.51
N PHE A 99 -14.50 8.44 -1.40
CA PHE A 99 -14.53 6.99 -1.26
C PHE A 99 -14.52 6.62 0.20
N SER A 100 -15.23 5.58 0.52
CA SER A 100 -15.30 5.09 1.88
C SER A 100 -15.10 3.59 1.86
N PRO A 101 -14.27 3.05 2.73
CA PRO A 101 -14.16 1.61 2.80
C PRO A 101 -15.49 0.94 3.12
N ASP A 102 -16.37 1.66 3.80
CA ASP A 102 -17.66 1.08 4.16
C ASP A 102 -18.63 1.02 3.00
N THR A 103 -18.63 2.05 2.16
CA THR A 103 -19.60 2.11 1.09
C THR A 103 -19.04 1.72 -0.25
N ASP A 104 -17.74 1.98 -0.46
CA ASP A 104 -17.11 1.74 -1.74
C ASP A 104 -16.04 0.67 -1.68
N GLY A 105 -15.96 -0.03 -0.56
CA GLY A 105 -14.86 -0.94 -0.33
C GLY A 105 -14.70 -2.02 -1.37
N GLU A 106 -15.80 -2.48 -1.92
CA GLU A 106 -15.69 -3.55 -2.89
C GLU A 106 -15.04 -3.08 -4.19
N TYR A 107 -15.00 -1.76 -4.40
CA TYR A 107 -14.40 -1.20 -5.60
C TYR A 107 -13.04 -0.57 -5.35
N LEU A 108 -12.65 -0.43 -4.09
CA LEU A 108 -11.37 0.15 -3.75
C LEU A 108 -10.35 -0.97 -3.57
N PRO A 109 -9.26 -0.91 -4.30
CA PRO A 109 -8.27 -2.00 -4.21
C PRO A 109 -7.32 -1.88 -3.04
N VAL A 110 -7.64 -1.05 -2.06
CA VAL A 110 -6.74 -0.83 -0.93
C VAL A 110 -7.49 -1.10 0.36
N ASP A 111 -6.73 -1.36 1.42
CA ASP A 111 -7.32 -1.73 2.68
C ASP A 111 -7.45 -0.56 3.65
N TYR A 112 -6.62 0.45 3.48
CA TYR A 112 -6.61 1.56 4.42
C TYR A 112 -5.90 2.73 3.78
N PHE A 113 -6.11 3.90 4.32
CA PHE A 113 -5.47 5.13 3.85
C PHE A 113 -4.66 5.75 4.98
N LEU A 114 -3.62 6.48 4.60
CA LEU A 114 -2.81 7.23 5.53
C LEU A 114 -2.52 8.58 4.91
N ASP A 115 -2.90 9.65 5.61
CA ASP A 115 -2.72 10.99 5.08
C ASP A 115 -1.30 11.48 5.27
N LYS A 116 -0.84 12.26 4.32
CA LYS A 116 0.42 12.98 4.47
C LYS A 116 0.13 14.32 5.13
N PRO A 117 1.00 14.79 5.98
CA PRO A 117 2.29 14.24 6.38
C PRO A 117 2.12 13.03 7.29
N VAL A 118 3.01 12.07 7.10
CA VAL A 118 2.92 10.80 7.82
C VAL A 118 3.35 10.98 9.27
N GLN A 119 2.48 10.55 10.17
CA GLN A 119 2.76 10.56 11.60
C GLN A 119 3.23 9.17 12.00
N SER A 120 4.32 9.10 12.76
CA SER A 120 4.92 7.81 13.03
C SER A 120 4.00 6.87 13.80
N GLU A 121 3.29 7.39 14.79
CA GLU A 121 2.40 6.53 15.56
C GLU A 121 1.25 6.00 14.73
N GLU A 122 0.70 6.86 13.89
CA GLU A 122 -0.39 6.44 13.03
C GLU A 122 0.07 5.41 12.01
N LEU A 123 1.24 5.63 11.45
CA LEU A 123 1.81 4.68 10.50
C LEU A 123 1.97 3.30 11.14
N LEU A 124 2.60 3.26 12.30
CA LEU A 124 2.85 2.00 12.97
C LEU A 124 1.56 1.30 13.37
N HIS A 125 0.59 2.08 13.82
CA HIS A 125 -0.68 1.50 14.23
C HIS A 125 -1.42 0.88 13.05
N LYS A 126 -1.46 1.57 11.93
CA LYS A 126 -2.16 1.05 10.77
C LYS A 126 -1.45 -0.14 10.15
N VAL A 127 -0.12 -0.11 10.14
CA VAL A 127 0.63 -1.24 9.63
C VAL A 127 0.37 -2.48 10.49
N GLU A 128 0.44 -2.31 11.79
CA GLU A 128 0.20 -3.45 12.68
C GLU A 128 -1.20 -3.99 12.51
N TYR A 129 -2.16 -3.09 12.41
CA TYR A 129 -3.55 -3.49 12.22
C TYR A 129 -3.71 -4.32 10.95
N LEU A 130 -3.13 -3.85 9.85
CA LEU A 130 -3.28 -4.53 8.59
C LEU A 130 -2.57 -5.87 8.56
N LEU A 131 -1.41 -5.95 9.18
CA LEU A 131 -0.70 -7.21 9.24
C LEU A 131 -1.47 -8.26 10.02
N LYS A 132 -2.22 -7.83 11.02
CA LYS A 132 -3.03 -8.76 11.81
C LYS A 132 -4.30 -9.18 11.09
N GLN A 133 -4.91 -8.25 10.37
CA GLN A 133 -6.16 -8.55 9.68
C GLN A 133 -5.94 -9.46 8.50
N LYS A 134 -4.90 -9.22 7.84
CA LYS A 134 -4.39 -9.94 6.73
C LYS A 134 -5.41 -10.74 5.95
N THR A 135 -6.06 -10.10 5.03
CA THR A 135 -6.53 -10.74 3.86
C THR A 135 -7.88 -11.34 3.75
N SER A 136 -8.54 -11.65 4.81
CA SER A 136 -9.83 -12.29 4.63
C SER A 136 -10.76 -11.47 3.77
N LYS A 137 -10.63 -10.15 3.83
CA LYS A 137 -11.47 -9.28 3.06
C LYS A 137 -11.31 -9.47 1.55
N TRP A 138 -10.09 -9.71 1.12
CA TRP A 138 -9.80 -9.78 -0.31
C TRP A 138 -9.89 -11.19 -0.86
N ARG A 139 -10.08 -12.13 -0.02
CA ARG A 139 -10.22 -13.50 -0.45
C ARG A 139 -11.37 -13.67 -1.43
N ASN A 140 -12.40 -12.86 -1.25
CA ASN A 140 -13.59 -12.93 -2.07
C ASN A 140 -13.65 -11.83 -3.12
N TRP A 141 -12.56 -11.11 -3.32
CA TRP A 141 -12.54 -10.08 -4.34
C TRP A 141 -12.76 -10.70 -5.70
N PRO A 142 -13.64 -10.12 -6.51
CA PRO A 142 -13.89 -10.72 -7.82
C PRO A 142 -12.64 -10.67 -8.69
N GLN A 143 -12.18 -11.84 -9.06
CA GLN A 143 -10.99 -11.94 -9.90
C GLN A 143 -11.42 -12.01 -11.34
N LYS A 144 -10.69 -11.31 -12.20
CA LYS A 144 -10.92 -11.48 -13.59
C LYS A 144 -10.52 -12.87 -13.97
N GLU A 145 -11.36 -13.51 -14.74
CA GLU A 145 -11.02 -14.82 -15.18
C GLU A 145 -9.88 -14.79 -16.15
N LYS A 146 -9.04 -15.73 -16.07
CA LYS A 146 -7.87 -15.77 -16.94
C LYS A 146 -8.17 -16.47 -18.22
#